data_bb85648a85682590da7b7e1392ddda8c
#
_entry.id   bb85648a85682590da7b7e1392ddda8c
#
_cell.length_a   1.000
_cell.length_b   1.000
_cell.length_c   1.000
_cell.angle_alpha   90.00
_cell.angle_beta   90.00
_cell.angle_gamma   90.00
#
_symmetry.space_group_name_H-M   'P 1'
#
loop_
_entity.id
_entity.type
_entity.pdbx_description
1 polymer ?
#
loop_
_entity_poly.entity_id
_entity_poly.type
_entity_poly.pdbx_seq_one_letter_code
_entity_poly.pdbx_strand_id
1 'polypeptide(L)'
;NPIFGIHVFLTLVGISALAISAIYGLIYWMFAKQIKSHNLGIIYRGMPPLDQLESMGRLSSILGLVSLGFGLITGHFYAYRVLGELFPPDLKIIINDAAWIFYLLGWTIVKLKNYSGLRLSKLSFWGFIAFAGAIMAANFISSSFHQFN
;
A
#
# COMPACT_ATOMS: atom_id res chain seq x y z
N ASN A 1 18.04 13.32 13.69
CA ASN A 1 16.75 13.82 14.13
C ASN A 1 15.80 12.63 14.35
N PRO A 2 15.32 12.38 15.60
CA PRO A 2 14.48 11.20 15.89
C PRO A 2 13.17 11.20 15.09
N ILE A 3 12.58 12.34 14.79
CA ILE A 3 11.34 12.46 14.00
C ILE A 3 11.56 11.91 12.58
N PHE A 4 12.69 12.21 11.96
CA PHE A 4 13.03 11.67 10.64
C PHE A 4 13.15 10.14 10.70
N GLY A 5 13.83 9.59 11.72
CA GLY A 5 13.95 8.14 11.92
C GLY A 5 12.59 7.45 12.07
N ILE A 6 11.68 8.04 12.85
CA ILE A 6 10.31 7.54 13.04
C ILE A 6 9.53 7.57 11.71
N HIS A 7 9.62 8.69 10.98
CA HIS A 7 8.99 8.81 9.65
C HIS A 7 9.44 7.71 8.70
N VAL A 8 10.75 7.52 8.55
CA VAL A 8 11.32 6.49 7.65
C VAL A 8 10.88 5.09 8.08
N PHE A 9 10.97 4.78 9.38
CA PHE A 9 10.57 3.49 9.91
C PHE A 9 9.09 3.18 9.64
N LEU A 10 8.20 4.10 9.99
CA LEU A 10 6.75 3.93 9.79
C LEU A 10 6.39 3.81 8.30
N THR A 11 7.05 4.58 7.45
CA THR A 11 6.84 4.51 5.99
C THR A 11 7.27 3.15 5.44
N LEU A 12 8.46 2.65 5.83
CA LEU A 12 8.95 1.35 5.39
C LEU A 12 8.05 0.21 5.87
N VAL A 13 7.64 0.22 7.15
CA VAL A 13 6.69 -0.76 7.69
C VAL A 13 5.37 -0.69 6.93
N GLY A 14 4.86 0.50 6.68
CA GLY A 14 3.62 0.71 5.96
C GLY A 14 3.64 0.16 4.53
N ILE A 15 4.64 0.51 3.74
CA ILE A 15 4.81 0.01 2.36
C ILE A 15 4.98 -1.50 2.36
N SER A 16 5.78 -2.05 3.27
CA SER A 16 6.00 -3.50 3.38
C SER A 16 4.71 -4.24 3.70
N ALA A 17 3.91 -3.72 4.62
CA ALA A 17 2.62 -4.31 4.98
C ALA A 17 1.61 -4.26 3.82
N LEU A 18 1.56 -3.18 3.04
CA LEU A 18 0.74 -3.12 1.83
C LEU A 18 1.22 -4.09 0.76
N ALA A 19 2.54 -4.25 0.58
CA ALA A 19 3.10 -5.24 -0.33
C ALA A 19 2.72 -6.67 0.07
N ILE A 20 2.81 -7.00 1.35
CA ILE A 20 2.36 -8.29 1.91
C ILE A 20 0.88 -8.51 1.63
N SER A 21 0.03 -7.49 1.85
CA SER A 21 -1.39 -7.57 1.51
C SER A 21 -1.63 -7.87 0.02
N ALA A 22 -0.88 -7.23 -0.87
CA ALA A 22 -0.96 -7.48 -2.30
C ALA A 22 -0.54 -8.91 -2.67
N ILE A 23 0.50 -9.44 -2.02
CA ILE A 23 0.96 -10.82 -2.21
C ILE A 23 -0.13 -11.81 -1.77
N TYR A 24 -0.74 -11.61 -0.59
CA TYR A 24 -1.88 -12.45 -0.16
C TYR A 24 -3.05 -12.36 -1.14
N GLY A 25 -3.36 -11.17 -1.65
CA GLY A 25 -4.37 -10.97 -2.67
C GLY A 25 -4.07 -11.74 -3.97
N LEU A 26 -2.82 -11.68 -4.44
CA LEU A 26 -2.38 -12.41 -5.62
C LEU A 26 -2.49 -13.92 -5.43
N ILE A 27 -1.99 -14.44 -4.30
CA ILE A 27 -2.06 -15.87 -3.95
C ILE A 27 -3.52 -16.33 -3.90
N TYR A 28 -4.38 -15.57 -3.22
CA TYR A 28 -5.82 -15.85 -3.16
C TYR A 28 -6.42 -15.94 -4.57
N TRP A 29 -6.14 -14.94 -5.43
CA TRP A 29 -6.66 -14.89 -6.79
C TRP A 29 -6.22 -16.10 -7.62
N MET A 30 -4.92 -16.42 -7.59
CA MET A 30 -4.38 -17.59 -8.30
C MET A 30 -5.02 -18.89 -7.80
N PHE A 31 -5.16 -19.04 -6.49
CA PHE A 31 -5.69 -20.21 -5.85
C PHE A 31 -7.20 -20.40 -6.15
N ALA A 32 -7.99 -19.33 -6.03
CA ALA A 32 -9.41 -19.36 -6.40
C ALA A 32 -9.63 -19.72 -7.88
N LYS A 33 -8.72 -19.27 -8.78
CA LYS A 33 -8.76 -19.64 -10.19
C LYS A 33 -8.47 -21.13 -10.41
N GLN A 34 -7.51 -21.70 -9.70
CA GLN A 34 -7.18 -23.14 -9.78
C GLN A 34 -8.34 -24.02 -9.29
N ILE A 35 -8.97 -23.64 -8.17
CA ILE A 35 -10.15 -24.37 -7.66
C ILE A 35 -11.26 -24.37 -8.71
N LYS A 36 -11.54 -23.20 -9.32
CA LYS A 36 -12.59 -23.07 -10.33
C LYS A 36 -12.32 -23.89 -11.60
N SER A 37 -11.05 -24.08 -11.96
CA SER A 37 -10.66 -24.86 -13.15
C SER A 37 -10.53 -26.36 -12.89
N HIS A 38 -10.81 -26.84 -11.68
CA HIS A 38 -10.61 -28.23 -11.23
C HIS A 38 -9.18 -28.75 -11.43
N ASN A 39 -8.23 -27.88 -11.65
CA ASN A 39 -6.83 -28.24 -11.90
C ASN A 39 -6.02 -28.02 -10.61
N LEU A 40 -6.23 -28.94 -9.66
CA LEU A 40 -5.58 -28.88 -8.35
C LEU A 40 -4.13 -29.37 -8.49
N GLY A 41 -3.22 -28.44 -8.81
CA GLY A 41 -1.79 -28.73 -8.92
C GLY A 41 -1.13 -28.99 -7.55
N ILE A 42 0.18 -29.23 -7.58
CA ILE A 42 1.03 -29.50 -6.40
C ILE A 42 0.94 -28.36 -5.36
N ILE A 43 0.70 -27.14 -5.79
CA ILE A 43 0.58 -25.94 -4.95
C ILE A 43 -0.60 -26.04 -3.97
N TYR A 44 -1.69 -26.74 -4.35
CA TYR A 44 -2.88 -26.90 -3.51
C TYR A 44 -2.60 -27.59 -2.16
N ARG A 45 -1.66 -28.54 -2.13
CA ARG A 45 -1.42 -29.39 -0.94
C ARG A 45 -0.74 -28.67 0.22
N GLY A 46 -0.11 -27.51 -0.03
CA GLY A 46 0.63 -26.75 0.98
C GLY A 46 0.05 -25.36 1.29
N MET A 47 -1.07 -24.97 0.65
CA MET A 47 -1.63 -23.63 0.82
C MET A 47 -2.58 -23.52 2.01
N PRO A 48 -2.54 -22.39 2.74
CA PRO A 48 -3.54 -22.10 3.76
C PRO A 48 -4.95 -21.99 3.17
N PRO A 49 -6.00 -22.17 3.99
CA PRO A 49 -7.38 -21.95 3.56
C PRO A 49 -7.57 -20.53 3.00
N LEU A 50 -8.47 -20.37 2.02
CA LEU A 50 -8.77 -19.07 1.39
C LEU A 50 -9.18 -18.00 2.41
N ASP A 51 -9.96 -18.36 3.41
CA ASP A 51 -10.39 -17.43 4.47
C ASP A 51 -9.20 -16.90 5.29
N GLN A 52 -8.20 -17.75 5.51
CA GLN A 52 -6.98 -17.33 6.20
C GLN A 52 -6.15 -16.37 5.33
N LEU A 53 -6.01 -16.64 4.03
CA LEU A 53 -5.32 -15.74 3.10
C LEU A 53 -6.01 -14.37 3.03
N GLU A 54 -7.36 -14.36 2.98
CA GLU A 54 -8.14 -13.13 3.00
C GLU A 54 -7.94 -12.35 4.31
N SER A 55 -8.03 -13.03 5.44
CA SER A 55 -7.86 -12.41 6.77
C SER A 55 -6.47 -11.79 6.93
N MET A 56 -5.43 -12.50 6.54
CA MET A 56 -4.05 -12.00 6.60
C MET A 56 -3.84 -10.81 5.65
N GLY A 57 -4.41 -10.85 4.45
CA GLY A 57 -4.40 -9.74 3.51
C GLY A 57 -5.09 -8.50 4.06
N ARG A 58 -6.27 -8.63 4.69
CA ARG A 58 -6.98 -7.53 5.35
C ARG A 58 -6.17 -6.92 6.49
N LEU A 59 -5.63 -7.74 7.37
CA LEU A 59 -4.82 -7.28 8.50
C LEU A 59 -3.61 -6.51 8.01
N SER A 60 -2.90 -7.05 7.02
CA SER A 60 -1.74 -6.38 6.42
C SER A 60 -2.11 -5.04 5.76
N SER A 61 -3.27 -4.94 5.09
CA SER A 61 -3.76 -3.67 4.55
C SER A 61 -4.01 -2.62 5.63
N ILE A 62 -4.64 -3.01 6.74
CA ILE A 62 -4.92 -2.10 7.85
C ILE A 62 -3.62 -1.61 8.48
N LEU A 63 -2.70 -2.53 8.78
CA LEU A 63 -1.40 -2.19 9.32
C LEU A 63 -0.63 -1.25 8.39
N GLY A 64 -0.66 -1.53 7.09
CA GLY A 64 -0.03 -0.69 6.07
C GLY A 64 -0.61 0.72 6.03
N LEU A 65 -1.94 0.85 5.97
CA LEU A 65 -2.63 2.15 5.95
C LEU A 65 -2.35 2.97 7.21
N VAL A 66 -2.43 2.35 8.38
CA VAL A 66 -2.22 3.04 9.67
C VAL A 66 -0.76 3.47 9.80
N SER A 67 0.20 2.58 9.52
CA SER A 67 1.63 2.90 9.60
C SER A 67 2.01 4.00 8.60
N LEU A 68 1.53 3.95 7.36
CA LEU A 68 1.75 5.01 6.37
C LEU A 68 1.13 6.33 6.79
N GLY A 69 -0.08 6.32 7.34
CA GLY A 69 -0.73 7.53 7.83
C GLY A 69 0.09 8.22 8.93
N PHE A 70 0.56 7.47 9.92
CA PHE A 70 1.47 8.01 10.92
C PHE A 70 2.83 8.42 10.33
N GLY A 71 3.32 7.68 9.33
CA GLY A 71 4.50 8.04 8.56
C GLY A 71 4.35 9.40 7.88
N LEU A 72 3.24 9.66 7.19
CA LEU A 72 2.95 10.95 6.55
C LEU A 72 2.85 12.08 7.58
N ILE A 73 2.13 11.88 8.68
CA ILE A 73 2.02 12.87 9.76
C ILE A 73 3.40 13.24 10.30
N THR A 74 4.23 12.26 10.62
CA THR A 74 5.59 12.53 11.13
C THR A 74 6.48 13.15 10.05
N GLY A 75 6.28 12.85 8.78
CA GLY A 75 6.94 13.46 7.63
C GLY A 75 6.63 14.95 7.50
N HIS A 76 5.36 15.33 7.62
CA HIS A 76 4.93 16.73 7.61
C HIS A 76 5.47 17.52 8.82
N PHE A 77 5.49 16.91 10.00
CA PHE A 77 6.14 17.55 11.16
C PHE A 77 7.64 17.74 10.97
N TYR A 78 8.29 16.79 10.31
CA TYR A 78 9.71 16.95 9.96
C TYR A 78 9.91 18.07 8.93
N ALA A 79 9.08 18.12 7.89
CA ALA A 79 9.10 19.19 6.89
C ALA A 79 8.92 20.58 7.54
N TYR A 80 7.97 20.70 8.45
CA TYR A 80 7.75 21.94 9.21
C TYR A 80 9.00 22.38 9.98
N ARG A 81 9.71 21.45 10.61
CA ARG A 81 10.94 21.78 11.36
C ARG A 81 12.11 22.19 10.48
N VAL A 82 12.18 21.67 9.26
CA VAL A 82 13.32 21.92 8.35
C VAL A 82 13.04 23.08 7.40
N LEU A 83 11.82 23.18 6.87
CA LEU A 83 11.43 24.13 5.83
C LEU A 83 10.58 25.29 6.36
N GLY A 84 10.05 25.17 7.59
CA GLY A 84 9.11 26.14 8.17
C GLY A 84 7.68 25.98 7.65
N GLU A 85 7.41 25.04 6.77
CA GLU A 85 6.10 24.80 6.16
C GLU A 85 5.62 23.40 6.45
N LEU A 86 4.37 23.29 6.93
CA LEU A 86 3.76 22.00 7.24
C LEU A 86 3.39 21.22 5.95
N PHE A 87 2.99 21.93 4.91
CA PHE A 87 2.64 21.41 3.60
C PHE A 87 3.48 22.10 2.52
N PRO A 88 4.75 21.71 2.36
CA PRO A 88 5.57 22.30 1.31
C PRO A 88 4.95 21.99 -0.06
N PRO A 89 4.98 22.92 -1.02
CA PRO A 89 4.46 22.72 -2.37
C PRO A 89 5.41 21.86 -3.22
N ASP A 90 5.84 20.73 -2.68
CA ASP A 90 6.68 19.74 -3.36
C ASP A 90 5.78 18.68 -4.02
N LEU A 91 5.94 18.51 -5.32
CA LEU A 91 5.15 17.57 -6.11
C LEU A 91 5.25 16.13 -5.58
N LYS A 92 6.41 15.74 -5.06
CA LYS A 92 6.63 14.42 -4.47
C LYS A 92 5.79 14.21 -3.21
N ILE A 93 5.71 15.21 -2.35
CA ILE A 93 4.90 15.18 -1.12
C ILE A 93 3.42 15.08 -1.51
N ILE A 94 2.97 15.94 -2.43
CA ILE A 94 1.58 15.97 -2.90
C ILE A 94 1.16 14.61 -3.52
N ILE A 95 2.01 14.00 -4.34
CA ILE A 95 1.71 12.71 -4.96
C ILE A 95 1.65 11.59 -3.90
N ASN A 96 2.55 11.60 -2.91
CA ASN A 96 2.54 10.60 -1.84
C ASN A 96 1.27 10.70 -0.97
N ASP A 97 0.87 11.92 -0.62
CA ASP A 97 -0.36 12.17 0.14
C ASP A 97 -1.59 11.75 -0.65
N ALA A 98 -1.66 12.14 -1.93
CA ALA A 98 -2.75 11.76 -2.81
C ALA A 98 -2.84 10.24 -3.00
N ALA A 99 -1.72 9.55 -3.16
CA ALA A 99 -1.67 8.10 -3.28
C ALA A 99 -2.18 7.40 -2.01
N TRP A 100 -1.81 7.89 -0.82
CA TRP A 100 -2.31 7.37 0.44
C TRP A 100 -3.82 7.60 0.60
N ILE A 101 -4.31 8.81 0.30
CA ILE A 101 -5.74 9.14 0.35
C ILE A 101 -6.53 8.24 -0.61
N PHE A 102 -6.03 8.05 -1.82
CA PHE A 102 -6.66 7.17 -2.81
C PHE A 102 -6.76 5.72 -2.32
N TYR A 103 -5.69 5.21 -1.71
CA TYR A 103 -5.69 3.87 -1.13
C TYR A 103 -6.65 3.75 0.05
N LEU A 104 -6.71 4.76 0.92
CA LEU A 104 -7.64 4.84 2.05
C LEU A 104 -9.10 4.85 1.59
N LEU A 105 -9.41 5.62 0.54
CA LEU A 105 -10.75 5.65 -0.06
C LEU A 105 -11.13 4.29 -0.64
N GLY A 106 -10.21 3.64 -1.37
CA GLY A 106 -10.41 2.29 -1.90
C GLY A 106 -10.70 1.29 -0.78
N TRP A 107 -9.94 1.34 0.29
CA TRP A 107 -10.16 0.47 1.47
C TRP A 107 -11.49 0.76 2.17
N THR A 108 -11.88 2.02 2.28
CA THR A 108 -13.17 2.44 2.85
C THR A 108 -14.34 1.89 2.03
N ILE A 109 -14.25 1.98 0.69
CA ILE A 109 -15.25 1.41 -0.21
C ILE A 109 -15.36 -0.12 -0.04
N VAL A 110 -14.23 -0.80 0.07
CA VAL A 110 -14.19 -2.25 0.33
C VAL A 110 -14.94 -2.59 1.62
N LYS A 111 -14.70 -1.81 2.68
CA LYS A 111 -15.35 -2.00 3.98
C LYS A 111 -16.85 -1.71 3.94
N LEU A 112 -17.26 -0.58 3.35
CA LEU A 112 -18.66 -0.17 3.26
C LEU A 112 -19.50 -1.12 2.40
N LYS A 113 -18.92 -1.63 1.31
CA LYS A 113 -19.59 -2.57 0.40
C LYS A 113 -19.41 -4.04 0.82
N ASN A 114 -18.75 -4.31 1.93
CA ASN A 114 -18.45 -5.66 2.42
C ASN A 114 -17.82 -6.55 1.34
N TYR A 115 -16.89 -5.99 0.54
CA TYR A 115 -16.19 -6.79 -0.46
C TYR A 115 -15.30 -7.82 0.22
N SER A 116 -15.39 -9.06 -0.27
CA SER A 116 -14.65 -10.21 0.21
C SER A 116 -14.19 -11.07 -0.96
N GLY A 117 -13.40 -12.06 -0.66
CA GLY A 117 -12.95 -13.05 -1.61
C GLY A 117 -12.20 -12.45 -2.80
N LEU A 118 -12.57 -12.87 -3.99
CA LEU A 118 -11.87 -12.54 -5.23
C LEU A 118 -11.87 -11.03 -5.54
N ARG A 119 -12.95 -10.30 -5.18
CA ARG A 119 -13.01 -8.84 -5.40
C ARG A 119 -12.01 -8.10 -4.53
N LEU A 120 -11.99 -8.43 -3.25
CA LEU A 120 -11.02 -7.86 -2.31
C LEU A 120 -9.59 -8.15 -2.75
N SER A 121 -9.30 -9.39 -3.11
CA SER A 121 -7.97 -9.84 -3.51
C SER A 121 -7.44 -9.10 -4.74
N LYS A 122 -8.28 -8.93 -5.76
CA LYS A 122 -7.93 -8.14 -6.95
C LYS A 122 -7.71 -6.66 -6.61
N LEU A 123 -8.57 -6.08 -5.77
CA LEU A 123 -8.43 -4.67 -5.36
C LEU A 123 -7.17 -4.44 -4.54
N SER A 124 -6.81 -5.35 -3.63
CA SER A 124 -5.56 -5.27 -2.86
C SER A 124 -4.34 -5.32 -3.77
N PHE A 125 -4.31 -6.25 -4.71
CA PHE A 125 -3.20 -6.39 -5.66
C PHE A 125 -3.06 -5.16 -6.56
N TRP A 126 -4.12 -4.79 -7.29
CA TRP A 126 -4.09 -3.67 -8.23
C TRP A 126 -3.98 -2.32 -7.53
N GLY A 127 -4.58 -2.19 -6.34
CA GLY A 127 -4.44 -1.00 -5.50
C GLY A 127 -2.99 -0.76 -5.09
N PHE A 128 -2.27 -1.81 -4.70
CA PHE A 128 -0.85 -1.71 -4.38
C PHE A 128 0.01 -1.38 -5.61
N ILE A 129 -0.26 -2.00 -6.76
CA ILE A 129 0.44 -1.69 -8.01
C ILE A 129 0.27 -0.21 -8.39
N ALA A 130 -0.96 0.32 -8.30
CA ALA A 130 -1.23 1.72 -8.56
C ALA A 130 -0.51 2.64 -7.55
N PHE A 131 -0.55 2.30 -6.26
CA PHE A 131 0.13 3.02 -5.19
C PHE A 131 1.66 3.04 -5.40
N ALA A 132 2.27 1.88 -5.62
CA ALA A 132 3.70 1.77 -5.86
C ALA A 132 4.13 2.51 -7.14
N GLY A 133 3.32 2.41 -8.20
CA GLY A 133 3.53 3.14 -9.45
C GLY A 133 3.50 4.66 -9.26
N ALA A 134 2.56 5.17 -8.46
CA ALA A 134 2.48 6.60 -8.16
C ALA A 134 3.73 7.11 -7.40
N ILE A 135 4.20 6.34 -6.40
CA ILE A 135 5.42 6.67 -5.66
C ILE A 135 6.66 6.64 -6.57
N MET A 136 6.78 5.63 -7.43
CA MET A 136 7.89 5.54 -8.39
C MET A 136 7.87 6.71 -9.37
N ALA A 137 6.71 7.06 -9.92
CA ALA A 137 6.54 8.20 -10.82
C ALA A 137 6.93 9.51 -10.14
N ALA A 138 6.51 9.74 -8.89
CA ALA A 138 6.88 10.91 -8.10
C ALA A 138 8.40 11.05 -7.95
N ASN A 139 9.09 9.93 -7.66
CA ASN A 139 10.55 9.94 -7.55
C ASN A 139 11.24 10.23 -8.88
N PHE A 140 10.72 9.69 -9.99
CA PHE A 140 11.29 9.89 -11.32
C PHE A 140 11.14 11.33 -11.80
N ILE A 141 9.96 11.93 -11.62
CA ILE A 141 9.68 13.33 -11.98
C ILE A 141 10.57 14.27 -11.17
N SER A 142 10.68 14.06 -9.84
CA SER A 142 11.50 14.89 -8.98
C SER A 142 12.98 14.86 -9.35
N SER A 143 13.52 13.69 -9.72
CA SER A 143 14.93 13.58 -10.15
C SER A 143 15.20 14.26 -11.48
N SER A 144 14.22 14.28 -12.41
CA SER A 144 14.37 14.93 -13.71
C SER A 144 14.40 16.45 -13.60
N PHE A 145 13.62 17.04 -12.68
CA PHE A 145 13.62 18.50 -12.46
C PHE A 145 14.92 19.04 -11.84
N HIS A 146 15.63 18.21 -11.05
CA HIS A 146 16.92 18.64 -10.47
C HIS A 146 18.12 18.56 -11.42
N GLN A 147 17.97 17.98 -12.61
CA GLN A 147 19.03 17.90 -13.62
C GLN A 147 19.04 19.09 -14.61
N PHE A 148 18.05 19.97 -14.55
CA PHE A 148 17.89 21.10 -15.45
C PHE A 148 18.15 22.49 -14.80
N ASN A 149 18.65 22.52 -13.55
CA ASN A 149 19.11 23.74 -12.87
C ASN A 149 20.63 23.58 -12.57
#